data_6cdeb3c5fd503d18a6b7fe387f8deb94
#
_entry.id   6cdeb3c5fd503d18a6b7fe387f8deb94
#
_cell.length_a   1.000
_cell.length_b   1.000
_cell.length_c   1.000
_cell.angle_alpha   90.00
_cell.angle_beta   90.00
_cell.angle_gamma   90.00
#
_symmetry.space_group_name_H-M   'P 1'
#
loop_
_entity.id
_entity.type
_entity.pdbx_description
1 polymer ?
#
loop_
_entity_poly.entity_id
_entity_poly.type
_entity_poly.pdbx_seq_one_letter_code
_entity_poly.pdbx_strand_id
1 'polypeptide(L)'
;MNIALIAHDKKKELMVQFCIAYCGILSRHNLCATGTTGKLVSEATGLQIQKYLSGAQGGDEQISARISCNEIDLLLYFRDPITPRPNEANLLRLCDVHNIPVATNIATAEALIHSLENGDLDWRNIVNPTRI
;
A
#
# COMPACT_ATOMS: atom_id res chain seq x y z
N MET A 1 2.01 -10.11 6.29
CA MET A 1 0.95 -9.08 6.29
C MET A 1 0.62 -8.67 4.86
N ASN A 2 -0.54 -8.08 4.66
CA ASN A 2 -1.00 -7.64 3.34
C ASN A 2 -0.73 -6.14 3.18
N ILE A 3 0.10 -5.78 2.20
CA ILE A 3 0.53 -4.41 1.97
C ILE A 3 0.01 -3.95 0.61
N ALA A 4 -0.66 -2.80 0.56
CA ALA A 4 -1.14 -2.22 -0.69
C ALA A 4 -0.28 -1.02 -1.08
N LEU A 5 0.04 -0.94 -2.37
CA LEU A 5 0.87 0.11 -2.96
C LEU A 5 0.05 0.90 -3.98
N ILE A 6 -0.10 2.18 -3.74
CA ILE A 6 -0.72 3.13 -4.68
C ILE A 6 0.20 4.33 -4.81
N ALA A 7 0.41 4.79 -6.03
CA ALA A 7 1.17 6.00 -6.27
C ALA A 7 0.53 6.81 -7.41
N HIS A 8 0.38 8.11 -7.19
CA HIS A 8 0.00 9.03 -8.25
C HIS A 8 1.14 9.11 -9.29
N ASP A 9 0.82 9.52 -10.52
CA ASP A 9 1.78 9.48 -11.62
C ASP A 9 3.11 10.17 -11.28
N LYS A 10 3.05 11.33 -10.65
CA LYS A 10 4.26 12.06 -10.26
C LYS A 10 5.06 11.42 -9.13
N LYS A 11 4.49 10.42 -8.47
CA LYS A 11 5.12 9.74 -7.32
C LYS A 11 5.51 8.29 -7.63
N LYS A 12 5.26 7.81 -8.85
CA LYS A 12 5.54 6.41 -9.21
C LYS A 12 7.02 6.08 -9.14
N GLU A 13 7.88 6.98 -9.61
CA GLU A 13 9.32 6.76 -9.53
C GLU A 13 9.81 6.68 -8.08
N LEU A 14 9.28 7.55 -7.21
CA LEU A 14 9.61 7.52 -5.79
C LEU A 14 9.16 6.21 -5.15
N MET A 15 7.97 5.71 -5.51
CA MET A 15 7.48 4.41 -5.02
C MET A 15 8.41 3.28 -5.47
N VAL A 16 8.85 3.31 -6.72
CA VAL A 16 9.77 2.29 -7.24
C VAL A 16 11.08 2.31 -6.45
N GLN A 17 11.66 3.49 -6.24
CA GLN A 17 12.90 3.63 -5.48
C GLN A 17 12.74 3.16 -4.04
N PHE A 18 11.62 3.47 -3.40
CA PHE A 18 11.33 2.99 -2.05
C PHE A 18 11.27 1.45 -2.02
N CYS A 19 10.58 0.85 -2.96
CA CYS A 19 10.45 -0.61 -3.03
C CYS A 19 11.78 -1.30 -3.35
N ILE A 20 12.66 -0.66 -4.13
CA ILE A 20 14.01 -1.18 -4.34
C ILE A 20 14.79 -1.17 -3.03
N ALA A 21 14.76 -0.05 -2.32
CA ALA A 21 15.50 0.10 -1.06
C ALA A 21 15.04 -0.91 0.01
N TYR A 22 13.75 -1.21 0.06
CA TYR A 22 13.17 -2.08 1.08
C TYR A 22 12.67 -3.42 0.52
N CYS A 23 13.22 -3.85 -0.61
CA CYS A 23 12.81 -5.08 -1.28
C CYS A 23 12.90 -6.30 -0.35
N GLY A 24 13.95 -6.39 0.45
CA GLY A 24 14.14 -7.51 1.39
C GLY A 24 13.03 -7.62 2.42
N ILE A 25 12.57 -6.49 2.96
CA ILE A 25 11.47 -6.46 3.91
C ILE A 25 10.17 -6.80 3.20
N LEU A 26 9.90 -6.13 2.08
CA LEU A 26 8.65 -6.30 1.33
C LEU A 26 8.46 -7.72 0.81
N SER A 27 9.54 -8.41 0.47
CA SER A 27 9.49 -9.78 -0.06
C SER A 27 8.90 -10.80 0.93
N ARG A 28 8.85 -10.47 2.21
CA ARG A 28 8.30 -11.34 3.25
C ARG A 28 6.80 -11.19 3.43
N HIS A 29 6.17 -10.30 2.66
CA HIS A 29 4.76 -9.96 2.83
C HIS A 29 3.99 -10.15 1.53
N ASN A 30 2.67 -10.17 1.63
CA ASN A 30 1.79 -10.22 0.47
C ASN A 30 1.57 -8.80 -0.04
N LEU A 31 1.88 -8.58 -1.32
CA LEU A 31 1.80 -7.25 -1.91
C LEU A 31 0.69 -7.20 -2.95
N CYS A 32 -0.06 -6.10 -2.95
CA CYS A 32 -0.97 -5.75 -4.04
C CYS A 32 -0.77 -4.29 -4.41
N ALA A 33 -1.16 -3.93 -5.61
CA ALA A 33 -0.96 -2.56 -6.11
C ALA A 33 -1.95 -2.25 -7.23
N THR A 34 -2.19 -0.97 -7.47
CA THR A 34 -2.82 -0.52 -8.71
C THR A 34 -1.93 -0.90 -9.89
N GLY A 35 -2.55 -1.12 -11.05
CA GLY A 35 -1.91 -1.81 -12.17
C GLY A 35 -0.57 -1.22 -12.62
N THR A 36 -0.54 0.08 -12.93
CA THR A 36 0.69 0.71 -13.41
C THR A 36 1.78 0.72 -12.34
N THR A 37 1.42 1.05 -11.11
CA THR A 37 2.35 1.02 -9.97
C THR A 37 2.91 -0.38 -9.76
N GLY A 38 2.04 -1.39 -9.73
CA GLY A 38 2.45 -2.78 -9.55
C GLY A 38 3.39 -3.27 -10.64
N LYS A 39 3.11 -2.91 -11.88
CA LYS A 39 3.96 -3.27 -13.02
C LYS A 39 5.35 -2.67 -12.89
N LEU A 40 5.43 -1.37 -12.62
CA LEU A 40 6.72 -0.69 -12.49
C LEU A 40 7.55 -1.23 -11.33
N VAL A 41 6.92 -1.46 -10.19
CA VAL A 41 7.62 -2.01 -9.01
C VAL A 41 8.09 -3.44 -9.27
N SER A 42 7.24 -4.31 -9.81
CA SER A 42 7.62 -5.70 -10.04
C SER A 42 8.73 -5.81 -11.09
N GLU A 43 8.72 -4.99 -12.13
CA GLU A 43 9.78 -4.97 -13.14
C GLU A 43 11.13 -4.52 -12.55
N ALA A 44 11.11 -3.57 -11.62
CA ALA A 44 12.33 -3.02 -11.03
C ALA A 44 12.89 -3.90 -9.90
N THR A 45 12.07 -4.65 -9.20
CA THR A 45 12.45 -5.36 -7.97
C THR A 45 12.38 -6.88 -8.07
N GLY A 46 11.59 -7.41 -8.99
CA GLY A 46 11.27 -8.83 -9.03
C GLY A 46 10.26 -9.28 -7.98
N LEU A 47 9.71 -8.36 -7.20
CA LEU A 47 8.69 -8.70 -6.21
C LEU A 47 7.42 -9.23 -6.88
N GLN A 48 6.79 -10.21 -6.25
CA GLN A 48 5.51 -10.75 -6.67
C GLN A 48 4.40 -9.85 -6.13
N ILE A 49 3.67 -9.21 -7.03
CA ILE A 49 2.65 -8.24 -6.68
C ILE A 49 1.35 -8.59 -7.39
N GLN A 50 0.25 -8.70 -6.64
CA GLN A 50 -1.08 -8.80 -7.22
C GLN A 50 -1.46 -7.44 -7.80
N LYS A 51 -1.69 -7.39 -9.11
CA LYS A 51 -1.98 -6.13 -9.80
C LYS A 51 -3.47 -6.01 -10.04
N TYR A 52 -4.04 -4.86 -9.69
CA TYR A 52 -5.40 -4.47 -10.01
C TYR A 52 -5.41 -3.59 -11.26
N LEU A 53 -6.54 -2.99 -11.58
CA LEU A 53 -6.62 -1.98 -12.63
C LEU A 53 -5.76 -0.76 -12.23
N SER A 54 -5.44 0.11 -13.21
CA SER A 54 -4.80 1.38 -12.87
C SER A 54 -5.72 2.20 -11.97
N GLY A 55 -5.14 3.08 -11.15
CA GLY A 55 -5.92 3.87 -10.20
C GLY A 55 -7.06 4.63 -10.86
N ALA A 56 -6.79 5.27 -12.02
CA ALA A 56 -7.79 6.04 -12.77
C ALA A 56 -8.88 5.18 -13.40
N GLN A 57 -8.65 3.87 -13.56
CA GLN A 57 -9.58 2.94 -14.22
C GLN A 57 -10.29 2.01 -13.24
N GLY A 58 -10.25 2.29 -11.95
CA GLY A 58 -10.95 1.50 -10.94
C GLY A 58 -10.05 0.75 -9.98
N GLY A 59 -8.73 0.86 -10.10
CA GLY A 59 -7.80 0.19 -9.18
C GLY A 59 -7.92 0.69 -7.75
N ASP A 60 -8.15 1.99 -7.56
CA ASP A 60 -8.35 2.56 -6.24
C ASP A 60 -9.57 1.98 -5.55
N GLU A 61 -10.66 1.77 -6.30
CA GLU A 61 -11.90 1.17 -5.78
C GLU A 61 -11.70 -0.30 -5.45
N GLN A 62 -10.90 -1.02 -6.23
CA GLN A 62 -10.61 -2.42 -5.95
C GLN A 62 -9.84 -2.58 -4.65
N ILE A 63 -8.87 -1.72 -4.40
CA ILE A 63 -8.12 -1.72 -3.14
C ILE A 63 -9.02 -1.26 -1.99
N SER A 64 -9.88 -0.25 -2.20
CA SER A 64 -10.86 0.17 -1.20
C SER A 64 -11.76 -0.97 -0.75
N ALA A 65 -12.18 -1.83 -1.68
CA ALA A 65 -13.00 -3.00 -1.35
C ALA A 65 -12.26 -3.95 -0.39
N ARG A 66 -10.97 -4.19 -0.60
CA ARG A 66 -10.18 -5.01 0.30
C ARG A 66 -9.99 -4.34 1.66
N ILE A 67 -9.81 -3.02 1.69
CA ILE A 67 -9.69 -2.27 2.94
C ILE A 67 -10.98 -2.36 3.72
N SER A 68 -12.14 -2.24 3.07
CA SER A 68 -13.44 -2.31 3.74
C SER A 68 -13.70 -3.68 4.37
N CYS A 69 -13.04 -4.73 3.87
CA CYS A 69 -13.09 -6.07 4.45
C CYS A 69 -11.95 -6.31 5.48
N ASN A 70 -11.21 -5.27 5.82
CA ASN A 70 -10.06 -5.34 6.75
C ASN A 70 -8.99 -6.35 6.31
N GLU A 71 -8.77 -6.46 5.00
CA GLU A 71 -7.79 -7.40 4.42
C GLU A 71 -6.42 -6.79 4.21
N ILE A 72 -6.26 -5.47 4.38
CA ILE A 72 -5.01 -4.76 4.19
C ILE A 72 -4.46 -4.35 5.56
N ASP A 73 -3.16 -4.54 5.77
CA ASP A 73 -2.50 -4.23 7.03
C ASP A 73 -1.69 -2.96 7.00
N LEU A 74 -1.27 -2.53 5.81
CA LEU A 74 -0.48 -1.33 5.62
C LEU A 74 -0.78 -0.79 4.22
N LEU A 75 -1.10 0.49 4.14
CA LEU A 75 -1.31 1.17 2.87
C LEU A 75 -0.19 2.18 2.64
N LEU A 76 0.55 2.00 1.55
CA LEU A 76 1.53 2.98 1.08
C LEU A 76 0.90 3.72 -0.09
N TYR A 77 0.43 4.93 0.16
CA TYR A 77 -0.32 5.75 -0.79
C TYR A 77 0.44 7.05 -1.05
N PHE A 78 1.39 6.99 -2.00
CA PHE A 78 2.20 8.16 -2.34
C PHE A 78 1.39 9.07 -3.24
N ARG A 79 0.83 10.12 -2.65
CA ARG A 79 -0.09 11.01 -3.34
C ARG A 79 0.57 12.32 -3.77
N ASP A 80 0.06 12.87 -4.86
CA ASP A 80 0.34 14.24 -5.26
C ASP A 80 -0.64 15.15 -4.54
N PRO A 81 -0.19 16.01 -3.62
CA PRO A 81 -1.11 16.85 -2.84
C PRO A 81 -1.80 17.93 -3.68
N ILE A 82 -1.29 18.20 -4.88
CA ILE A 82 -1.83 19.23 -5.76
C ILE A 82 -3.00 18.70 -6.58
N THR A 83 -2.99 17.39 -6.91
CA THR A 83 -3.99 16.78 -7.79
C THR A 83 -4.60 15.54 -7.11
N PRO A 84 -5.46 15.72 -6.10
CA PRO A 84 -6.07 14.59 -5.40
C PRO A 84 -7.03 13.81 -6.32
N ARG A 85 -7.14 12.49 -6.09
CA ARG A 85 -8.08 11.64 -6.80
C ARG A 85 -9.45 11.62 -6.13
N PRO A 86 -10.55 11.41 -6.88
CA PRO A 86 -11.90 11.44 -6.30
C PRO A 86 -12.13 10.45 -5.15
N ASN A 87 -11.50 9.27 -5.19
CA ASN A 87 -11.71 8.22 -4.19
C ASN A 87 -10.76 8.31 -3.00
N GLU A 88 -9.88 9.28 -2.96
CA GLU A 88 -8.81 9.38 -1.95
C GLU A 88 -9.37 9.54 -0.53
N ALA A 89 -10.33 10.45 -0.34
CA ALA A 89 -10.90 10.70 0.97
C ALA A 89 -11.61 9.46 1.54
N ASN A 90 -12.35 8.73 0.70
CA ASN A 90 -13.03 7.52 1.12
C ASN A 90 -12.03 6.41 1.50
N LEU A 91 -10.98 6.28 0.73
CA LEU A 91 -9.94 5.27 0.95
C LEU A 91 -9.26 5.51 2.30
N LEU A 92 -8.89 6.76 2.59
CA LEU A 92 -8.29 7.12 3.87
C LEU A 92 -9.26 6.94 5.04
N ARG A 93 -10.53 7.29 4.86
CA ARG A 93 -11.56 7.08 5.87
C ARG A 93 -11.71 5.59 6.23
N LEU A 94 -11.71 4.73 5.23
CA LEU A 94 -11.80 3.28 5.47
C LEU A 94 -10.59 2.75 6.25
N CYS A 95 -9.41 3.28 6.00
CA CYS A 95 -8.24 2.94 6.77
C CYS A 95 -8.39 3.34 8.24
N ASP A 96 -8.94 4.52 8.49
CA ASP A 96 -9.21 4.97 9.86
C ASP A 96 -10.24 4.09 10.56
N VAL A 97 -11.29 3.67 9.84
CA VAL A 97 -12.31 2.78 10.40
C VAL A 97 -11.71 1.47 10.89
N HIS A 98 -10.74 0.92 10.16
CA HIS A 98 -10.12 -0.37 10.46
C HIS A 98 -8.77 -0.27 11.14
N ASN A 99 -8.35 0.94 11.53
CA ASN A 99 -7.03 1.18 12.13
C ASN A 99 -5.87 0.63 11.29
N ILE A 100 -5.94 0.89 9.99
CA ILE A 100 -4.89 0.50 9.06
C ILE A 100 -3.90 1.67 8.95
N PRO A 101 -2.61 1.45 9.26
CA PRO A 101 -1.62 2.53 9.10
C PRO A 101 -1.44 2.89 7.63
N VAL A 102 -1.34 4.19 7.37
CA VAL A 102 -1.22 4.74 6.02
C VAL A 102 -0.03 5.67 5.95
N ALA A 103 0.80 5.49 4.92
CA ALA A 103 1.83 6.44 4.57
C ALA A 103 1.42 7.16 3.28
N THR A 104 1.19 8.46 3.36
CA THR A 104 0.83 9.27 2.19
C THR A 104 2.04 9.94 1.54
N ASN A 105 3.22 9.76 2.11
CA ASN A 105 4.48 10.31 1.62
C ASN A 105 5.64 9.44 2.09
N ILE A 106 6.83 9.71 1.53
CA ILE A 106 8.01 8.90 1.78
C ILE A 106 8.46 8.94 3.26
N ALA A 107 8.32 10.06 3.93
CA ALA A 107 8.77 10.19 5.31
C ALA A 107 8.01 9.26 6.24
N THR A 108 6.68 9.22 6.10
CA THR A 108 5.85 8.29 6.87
C THR A 108 6.12 6.84 6.47
N ALA A 109 6.31 6.59 5.17
CA ALA A 109 6.61 5.25 4.68
C ALA A 109 7.90 4.70 5.27
N GLU A 110 8.94 5.52 5.38
CA GLU A 110 10.22 5.13 6.01
C GLU A 110 9.99 4.69 7.47
N ALA A 111 9.21 5.46 8.22
CA ALA A 111 8.91 5.12 9.62
C ALA A 111 8.10 3.82 9.72
N LEU A 112 7.09 3.66 8.88
CA LEU A 112 6.20 2.50 8.93
C LEU A 112 6.89 1.22 8.46
N ILE A 113 7.78 1.28 7.49
CA ILE A 113 8.49 0.08 7.03
C ILE A 113 9.42 -0.47 8.11
N HIS A 114 10.04 0.41 8.88
CA HIS A 114 10.86 -0.01 10.02
C HIS A 114 10.01 -0.60 11.15
N SER A 115 8.84 0.01 11.43
CA SER A 115 7.91 -0.54 12.41
C SER A 115 7.40 -1.91 11.99
N LEU A 116 7.13 -2.11 10.71
CA LEU A 116 6.73 -3.41 10.18
C LEU A 116 7.81 -4.47 10.45
N GLU A 117 9.06 -4.14 10.15
CA GLU A 117 10.18 -5.08 10.35
C GLU A 117 10.38 -5.40 11.84
N ASN A 118 10.17 -4.42 12.72
CA ASN A 118 10.31 -4.61 14.17
C ASN A 118 9.15 -5.38 14.82
N GLY A 119 8.11 -5.72 14.06
CA GLY A 119 6.95 -6.41 14.59
C GLY A 119 5.91 -5.50 15.26
N ASP A 120 6.05 -4.19 15.11
CA ASP A 120 5.14 -3.24 15.77
C ASP A 120 3.71 -3.30 15.24
N LEU A 121 3.48 -3.91 14.08
CA LEU A 121 2.15 -4.11 13.50
C LEU A 121 1.57 -5.49 13.78
N ASP A 122 2.27 -6.35 14.51
CA ASP A 122 1.85 -7.74 14.72
C ASP A 122 0.54 -7.86 15.52
N TRP A 123 0.17 -6.83 16.29
CA TRP A 123 -1.13 -6.78 16.97
C TRP A 123 -2.31 -6.95 16.02
N ARG A 124 -2.14 -6.59 14.75
CA ARG A 124 -3.20 -6.77 13.74
C ARG A 124 -3.53 -8.24 13.52
N ASN A 125 -2.57 -9.14 13.67
CA ASN A 125 -2.82 -10.58 13.59
C ASN A 125 -3.62 -11.07 14.80
N ILE A 126 -3.47 -10.42 15.95
CA ILE A 126 -4.21 -10.78 17.18
C ILE A 126 -5.67 -10.39 17.06
N VAL A 127 -5.96 -9.18 16.56
CA VAL A 127 -7.35 -8.69 16.44
C VAL A 127 -8.05 -9.20 15.18
N ASN A 128 -7.31 -9.74 14.21
CA ASN A 128 -7.85 -10.26 12.95
C ASN A 128 -7.31 -11.67 12.67
N PRO A 129 -7.57 -12.65 13.56
CA PRO A 129 -6.92 -13.98 13.45
C PRO A 129 -7.38 -14.78 12.24
N THR A 130 -8.54 -14.49 11.65
CA THR A 130 -9.08 -15.20 10.49
C THR A 130 -8.68 -14.55 9.16
N ARG A 131 -7.96 -13.47 9.20
CA ARG A 131 -7.50 -12.76 8.00
C ARG A 131 -6.43 -13.56 7.28
N ILE A 132 -6.47 -13.51 5.98
CA ILE A 132 -5.46 -14.14 5.12
C ILE A 132 -4.48 -13.09 4.63
#